data_fcc3f3cc73a61421fe3235e18f5b5c8c
#
_entry.id   fcc3f3cc73a61421fe3235e18f5b5c8c
#
_cell.length_a   1.000
_cell.length_b   1.000
_cell.length_c   1.000
_cell.angle_alpha   90.00
_cell.angle_beta   90.00
_cell.angle_gamma   90.00
#
_symmetry.space_group_name_H-M   'P 1'
#
loop_
_entity.id
_entity.type
_entity.pdbx_description
1 polymer ?
#
loop_
_entity_poly.entity_id
_entity_poly.type
_entity_poly.pdbx_seq_one_letter_code
_entity_poly.pdbx_strand_id
1 'polypeptide(L)'
;MPLRIGRLPIGKDANHIALADPLEVSPARVEYLIRPARVTDIERLVALSGGSVRSSGGSGPLNSGDLLRQLVYLPQASIFIAESRREVVGGAVLALRPSVRAGGFVGAVDLIVVDPDHDVDRVTDALLEEILRSARNKGCTVVEAALSDDPAERTRLERHGFVESGPRAERQVATVGAAKGRSGI
;
A
#
# COMPACT_ATOMS: atom_id res chain seq x y z
N MET A 1 11.28 77.73 -39.46
CA MET A 1 10.68 77.19 -38.21
C MET A 1 11.73 76.28 -37.60
N PRO A 2 12.31 76.60 -36.41
CA PRO A 2 13.40 75.83 -35.86
C PRO A 2 12.91 74.72 -34.95
N LEU A 3 13.55 73.54 -35.10
CA LEU A 3 13.41 72.34 -34.29
C LEU A 3 13.97 72.62 -32.86
N ARG A 4 13.15 72.30 -31.87
CA ARG A 4 13.51 72.31 -30.42
C ARG A 4 14.03 70.92 -30.05
N ILE A 5 15.32 70.88 -29.67
CA ILE A 5 15.97 69.74 -29.10
C ILE A 5 15.62 69.66 -27.59
N GLY A 6 14.86 68.64 -27.20
CA GLY A 6 14.56 68.36 -25.81
C GLY A 6 15.72 67.59 -25.13
N ARG A 7 16.17 68.11 -23.98
CA ARG A 7 17.19 67.50 -23.11
C ARG A 7 16.63 66.21 -22.46
N LEU A 8 17.37 65.11 -22.52
CA LEU A 8 17.17 63.93 -21.74
C LEU A 8 17.64 64.13 -20.28
N PRO A 9 16.89 63.68 -19.28
CA PRO A 9 17.40 63.68 -17.90
C PRO A 9 18.27 62.44 -17.68
N ILE A 10 19.43 62.65 -17.08
CA ILE A 10 20.37 61.66 -16.57
C ILE A 10 19.74 61.06 -15.31
N GLY A 11 19.19 59.84 -15.39
CA GLY A 11 18.78 59.08 -14.23
C GLY A 11 19.97 58.36 -13.63
N LYS A 12 20.19 58.58 -12.33
CA LYS A 12 21.18 57.92 -11.50
C LYS A 12 20.88 56.46 -11.37
N ASP A 13 21.83 55.62 -11.77
CA ASP A 13 21.84 54.19 -11.55
C ASP A 13 21.87 53.87 -10.05
N ALA A 14 20.76 53.49 -9.49
CA ALA A 14 20.71 52.79 -8.22
C ALA A 14 20.87 51.30 -8.50
N ASN A 15 22.06 50.82 -8.21
CA ASN A 15 22.45 49.42 -8.27
C ASN A 15 21.59 48.62 -7.26
N HIS A 16 20.45 48.12 -7.68
CA HIS A 16 19.63 47.19 -6.89
C HIS A 16 20.16 45.79 -7.15
N ILE A 17 21.15 45.38 -6.35
CA ILE A 17 21.52 43.96 -6.23
C ILE A 17 20.30 43.28 -5.64
N ALA A 18 19.53 42.63 -6.50
CA ALA A 18 18.52 41.68 -6.06
C ALA A 18 19.24 40.56 -5.28
N LEU A 19 19.07 40.55 -3.95
CA LEU A 19 19.38 39.36 -3.17
C LEU A 19 18.60 38.20 -3.81
N ALA A 20 19.35 37.23 -4.34
CA ALA A 20 18.77 35.98 -4.74
C ALA A 20 18.05 35.37 -3.53
N ASP A 21 16.77 35.08 -3.70
CA ASP A 21 15.97 34.33 -2.73
C ASP A 21 16.77 33.10 -2.29
N PRO A 22 16.81 32.79 -0.98
CA PRO A 22 17.41 31.56 -0.51
C PRO A 22 16.66 30.40 -1.21
N LEU A 23 17.42 29.58 -1.92
CA LEU A 23 16.97 28.36 -2.57
C LEU A 23 15.96 27.68 -1.66
N GLU A 24 14.68 27.69 -2.03
CA GLU A 24 13.68 26.82 -1.45
C GLU A 24 14.20 25.39 -1.63
N VAL A 25 14.78 24.86 -0.57
CA VAL A 25 15.12 23.45 -0.51
C VAL A 25 13.77 22.72 -0.50
N SER A 26 13.33 22.35 -1.69
CA SER A 26 12.15 21.50 -1.83
C SER A 26 12.35 20.29 -0.92
N PRO A 27 11.45 19.99 0.01
CA PRO A 27 11.63 18.86 0.93
C PRO A 27 11.91 17.62 0.10
N ALA A 28 13.06 16.99 0.36
CA ALA A 28 13.50 15.81 -0.39
C ALA A 28 12.33 14.81 -0.42
N ARG A 29 11.77 14.62 -1.62
CA ARG A 29 10.60 13.77 -1.82
C ARG A 29 10.98 12.36 -1.37
N VAL A 30 10.38 11.88 -0.28
CA VAL A 30 10.63 10.53 0.23
C VAL A 30 10.31 9.53 -0.89
N GLU A 31 11.29 8.71 -1.23
CA GLU A 31 11.16 7.68 -2.25
C GLU A 31 10.78 6.35 -1.57
N TYR A 32 9.77 5.68 -2.11
CA TYR A 32 9.33 4.37 -1.66
C TYR A 32 9.64 3.34 -2.74
N LEU A 33 10.40 2.32 -2.38
CA LEU A 33 10.70 1.18 -3.25
C LEU A 33 9.75 0.04 -2.93
N ILE A 34 8.97 -0.40 -3.92
CA ILE A 34 8.14 -1.60 -3.77
C ILE A 34 8.90 -2.80 -4.32
N ARG A 35 9.00 -3.85 -3.51
CA ARG A 35 9.69 -5.09 -3.87
C ARG A 35 9.01 -6.33 -3.28
N PRO A 36 9.26 -7.52 -3.82
CA PRO A 36 8.85 -8.76 -3.18
C PRO A 36 9.45 -8.89 -1.77
N ALA A 37 8.65 -9.43 -0.84
CA ALA A 37 9.09 -9.67 0.53
C ALA A 37 10.12 -10.81 0.60
N ARG A 38 11.04 -10.67 1.54
CA ARG A 38 11.94 -11.74 2.01
C ARG A 38 11.43 -12.26 3.34
N VAL A 39 11.86 -13.45 3.74
CA VAL A 39 11.49 -14.02 5.05
C VAL A 39 11.90 -13.10 6.21
N THR A 40 13.00 -12.38 6.05
CA THR A 40 13.49 -11.42 7.05
C THR A 40 12.62 -10.19 7.22
N ASP A 41 11.76 -9.87 6.24
CA ASP A 41 10.85 -8.71 6.31
C ASP A 41 9.59 -9.02 7.13
N ILE A 42 9.28 -10.31 7.33
CA ILE A 42 8.00 -10.75 7.92
C ILE A 42 7.84 -10.25 9.35
N GLU A 43 8.90 -10.25 10.15
CA GLU A 43 8.85 -9.73 11.53
C GLU A 43 8.34 -8.28 11.58
N ARG A 44 8.88 -7.43 10.70
CA ARG A 44 8.48 -6.03 10.63
C ARG A 44 7.05 -5.89 10.08
N LEU A 45 6.68 -6.69 9.08
CA LEU A 45 5.32 -6.70 8.53
C LEU A 45 4.28 -7.09 9.59
N VAL A 46 4.59 -8.11 10.41
CA VAL A 46 3.75 -8.52 11.54
C VAL A 46 3.65 -7.41 12.59
N ALA A 47 4.74 -6.73 12.89
CA ALA A 47 4.73 -5.61 13.82
C ALA A 47 3.83 -4.46 13.33
N LEU A 48 3.91 -4.11 12.05
CA LEU A 48 3.05 -3.11 11.43
C LEU A 48 1.56 -3.51 11.41
N SER A 49 1.29 -4.80 11.19
CA SER A 49 -0.08 -5.34 11.15
C SER A 49 -0.71 -5.54 12.54
N GLY A 50 0.01 -5.28 13.61
CA GLY A 50 -0.29 -5.64 15.00
C GLY A 50 -1.68 -5.33 15.56
N GLY A 51 -2.43 -4.42 14.91
CA GLY A 51 -3.85 -4.14 15.20
C GLY A 51 -4.81 -4.84 14.23
N SER A 52 -4.54 -4.78 12.94
CA SER A 52 -5.45 -5.22 11.87
C SER A 52 -5.61 -6.75 11.81
N VAL A 53 -4.55 -7.49 12.04
CA VAL A 53 -4.58 -8.97 11.99
C VAL A 53 -5.19 -9.57 13.25
N ARG A 54 -5.10 -8.90 14.40
CA ARG A 54 -5.71 -9.35 15.65
C ARG A 54 -7.22 -9.07 15.72
N SER A 55 -7.70 -8.05 15.01
CA SER A 55 -9.10 -7.63 15.03
C SER A 55 -10.01 -8.57 14.24
N SER A 56 -9.49 -9.38 13.35
CA SER A 56 -10.28 -10.28 12.50
C SER A 56 -10.71 -11.58 13.18
N GLY A 57 -10.44 -11.76 14.48
CA GLY A 57 -10.94 -12.91 15.25
C GLY A 57 -10.49 -14.27 14.70
N GLY A 58 -9.43 -14.32 13.92
CA GLY A 58 -8.91 -15.54 13.31
C GLY A 58 -8.48 -16.54 14.40
N SER A 59 -9.34 -17.50 14.69
CA SER A 59 -9.05 -18.64 15.57
C SER A 59 -8.37 -19.79 14.82
N GLY A 60 -7.61 -19.46 13.78
CA GLY A 60 -6.85 -20.44 13.02
C GLY A 60 -5.71 -21.09 13.83
N PRO A 61 -5.24 -22.27 13.45
CA PRO A 61 -4.18 -22.99 14.16
C PRO A 61 -2.80 -22.29 14.05
N LEU A 62 -2.64 -21.36 13.11
CA LEU A 62 -1.41 -20.64 12.88
C LEU A 62 -1.57 -19.19 13.33
N ASN A 63 -0.54 -18.64 13.97
CA ASN A 63 -0.48 -17.19 14.14
C ASN A 63 -0.16 -16.51 12.80
N SER A 64 -0.48 -15.23 12.69
CA SER A 64 -0.34 -14.48 11.44
C SER A 64 1.10 -14.43 10.93
N GLY A 65 2.07 -14.40 11.83
CA GLY A 65 3.49 -14.39 11.48
C GLY A 65 3.93 -15.71 10.85
N ASP A 66 3.49 -16.84 11.40
CA ASP A 66 3.81 -18.16 10.84
C ASP A 66 3.12 -18.36 9.49
N LEU A 67 1.88 -17.88 9.35
CA LEU A 67 1.19 -17.92 8.07
C LEU A 67 1.92 -17.08 7.02
N LEU A 68 2.30 -15.84 7.33
CA LEU A 68 3.04 -14.99 6.41
C LEU A 68 4.40 -15.60 6.01
N ARG A 69 5.13 -16.24 6.96
CA ARG A 69 6.37 -16.95 6.63
C ARG A 69 6.14 -18.10 5.66
N GLN A 70 5.03 -18.84 5.80
CA GLN A 70 4.67 -19.89 4.85
C GLN A 70 4.28 -19.31 3.48
N LEU A 71 3.50 -18.23 3.46
CA LEU A 71 3.02 -17.60 2.22
C LEU A 71 4.17 -17.08 1.34
N VAL A 72 5.31 -16.68 1.92
CA VAL A 72 6.50 -16.24 1.14
C VAL A 72 6.98 -17.33 0.16
N TYR A 73 6.79 -18.61 0.50
CA TYR A 73 7.24 -19.74 -0.32
C TYR A 73 6.14 -20.31 -1.23
N LEU A 74 4.90 -19.85 -1.10
CA LEU A 74 3.80 -20.41 -1.84
C LEU A 74 3.55 -19.64 -3.15
N PRO A 75 3.47 -20.34 -4.30
CA PRO A 75 3.20 -19.69 -5.58
C PRO A 75 1.81 -19.04 -5.64
N GLN A 76 0.89 -19.48 -4.78
CA GLN A 76 -0.46 -18.94 -4.66
C GLN A 76 -0.53 -17.64 -3.85
N ALA A 77 0.59 -17.14 -3.38
CA ALA A 77 0.66 -15.83 -2.72
C ALA A 77 1.76 -14.97 -3.31
N SER A 78 1.62 -13.67 -3.13
CA SER A 78 2.68 -12.69 -3.36
C SER A 78 2.64 -11.69 -2.23
N ILE A 79 3.76 -11.50 -1.57
CA ILE A 79 3.91 -10.51 -0.51
C ILE A 79 4.82 -9.42 -1.03
N PHE A 80 4.40 -8.18 -0.93
CA PHE A 80 5.15 -6.99 -1.32
C PHE A 80 5.47 -6.14 -0.11
N ILE A 81 6.61 -5.50 -0.15
CA ILE A 81 7.10 -4.60 0.89
C ILE A 81 7.34 -3.23 0.26
N ALA A 82 6.87 -2.21 0.95
CA ALA A 82 7.29 -0.84 0.72
C ALA A 82 8.49 -0.53 1.62
N GLU A 83 9.58 -0.11 1.01
CA GLU A 83 10.83 0.21 1.68
C GLU A 83 11.15 1.70 1.48
N SER A 84 11.52 2.40 2.54
CA SER A 84 12.08 3.74 2.51
C SER A 84 13.34 3.79 3.36
N ARG A 85 14.45 4.31 2.83
CA ARG A 85 15.73 4.41 3.53
C ARG A 85 16.22 3.09 4.15
N ARG A 86 15.93 1.95 3.47
CA ARG A 86 16.22 0.56 3.92
C ARG A 86 15.36 0.06 5.08
N GLU A 87 14.30 0.78 5.44
CA GLU A 87 13.33 0.34 6.45
C GLU A 87 12.04 -0.10 5.79
N VAL A 88 11.44 -1.17 6.29
CA VAL A 88 10.11 -1.61 5.85
C VAL A 88 9.06 -0.69 6.48
N VAL A 89 8.38 0.06 5.64
CA VAL A 89 7.38 1.06 6.03
C VAL A 89 5.95 0.64 5.69
N GLY A 90 5.80 -0.48 5.00
CA GLY A 90 4.49 -1.04 4.68
C GLY A 90 4.62 -2.36 3.94
N GLY A 91 3.49 -3.00 3.72
CA GLY A 91 3.44 -4.20 2.91
C GLY A 91 2.03 -4.62 2.55
N ALA A 92 1.94 -5.53 1.59
CA ALA A 92 0.67 -6.04 1.10
C ALA A 92 0.76 -7.51 0.72
N VAL A 93 -0.35 -8.22 0.83
CA VAL A 93 -0.48 -9.63 0.49
C VAL A 93 -1.55 -9.78 -0.60
N LEU A 94 -1.17 -10.41 -1.70
CA LEU A 94 -2.05 -10.89 -2.76
C LEU A 94 -2.16 -12.41 -2.65
N ALA A 95 -3.33 -12.93 -2.34
CA ALA A 95 -3.64 -14.36 -2.37
C ALA A 95 -4.29 -14.72 -3.70
N LEU A 96 -3.94 -15.90 -4.26
CA LEU A 96 -4.45 -16.38 -5.54
C LEU A 96 -5.29 -17.63 -5.31
N ARG A 97 -6.46 -17.67 -5.92
CA ARG A 97 -7.31 -18.87 -5.92
C ARG A 97 -7.84 -19.17 -7.33
N PRO A 98 -7.90 -20.45 -7.72
CA PRO A 98 -8.61 -20.81 -8.93
C PRO A 98 -10.11 -20.58 -8.73
N SER A 99 -10.79 -20.13 -9.80
CA SER A 99 -12.24 -19.90 -9.78
C SER A 99 -12.86 -20.36 -11.08
N VAL A 100 -13.69 -21.40 -11.00
CA VAL A 100 -14.45 -21.91 -12.14
C VAL A 100 -15.40 -20.81 -12.65
N ARG A 101 -16.00 -20.05 -11.73
CA ARG A 101 -16.93 -18.98 -12.07
C ARG A 101 -16.26 -17.83 -12.83
N ALA A 102 -15.02 -17.49 -12.47
CA ALA A 102 -14.26 -16.46 -13.15
C ALA A 102 -13.54 -16.97 -14.40
N GLY A 103 -13.52 -18.30 -14.62
CA GLY A 103 -12.83 -18.91 -15.75
C GLY A 103 -11.29 -18.81 -15.67
N GLY A 104 -10.72 -18.63 -14.46
CA GLY A 104 -9.29 -18.45 -14.27
C GLY A 104 -8.91 -18.21 -12.81
N PHE A 105 -7.81 -17.52 -12.58
CA PHE A 105 -7.42 -17.14 -11.23
C PHE A 105 -8.08 -15.85 -10.80
N VAL A 106 -8.46 -15.81 -9.52
CA VAL A 106 -8.90 -14.61 -8.82
C VAL A 106 -7.81 -14.26 -7.81
N GLY A 107 -7.35 -13.01 -7.84
CA GLY A 107 -6.48 -12.43 -6.83
C GLY A 107 -7.33 -11.81 -5.73
N ALA A 108 -6.99 -12.05 -4.47
CA ALA A 108 -7.58 -11.36 -3.33
C ALA A 108 -6.53 -10.50 -2.65
N VAL A 109 -6.81 -9.21 -2.46
CA VAL A 109 -6.04 -8.34 -1.60
C VAL A 109 -6.37 -8.73 -0.16
N ASP A 110 -5.47 -9.47 0.48
CA ASP A 110 -5.70 -10.09 1.79
C ASP A 110 -5.26 -9.16 2.92
N LEU A 111 -4.20 -8.39 2.69
CA LEU A 111 -3.64 -7.45 3.65
C LEU A 111 -3.01 -6.26 2.92
N ILE A 112 -3.23 -5.07 3.43
CA ILE A 112 -2.39 -3.88 3.18
C ILE A 112 -2.17 -3.22 4.52
N VAL A 113 -0.93 -2.93 4.85
CA VAL A 113 -0.55 -2.20 6.06
C VAL A 113 0.56 -1.21 5.75
N VAL A 114 0.47 -0.03 6.34
CA VAL A 114 1.46 1.04 6.20
C VAL A 114 1.74 1.63 7.57
N ASP A 115 2.99 1.96 7.81
CA ASP A 115 3.42 2.67 9.02
C ASP A 115 2.79 4.08 9.01
N PRO A 116 2.03 4.46 10.05
CA PRO A 116 1.34 5.76 10.10
C PRO A 116 2.29 6.96 10.11
N ASP A 117 3.58 6.77 10.41
CA ASP A 117 4.58 7.83 10.39
C ASP A 117 5.05 8.17 8.97
N HIS A 118 4.52 7.48 7.95
CA HIS A 118 4.81 7.70 6.54
C HIS A 118 3.60 8.21 5.77
N ASP A 119 3.80 8.57 4.49
CA ASP A 119 2.71 8.93 3.58
C ASP A 119 1.87 7.69 3.22
N VAL A 120 0.86 7.44 4.07
CA VAL A 120 -0.01 6.25 3.99
C VAL A 120 -0.68 6.16 2.63
N ASP A 121 -1.17 7.28 2.09
CA ASP A 121 -1.87 7.30 0.81
C ASP A 121 -0.95 6.89 -0.32
N ARG A 122 0.21 7.51 -0.40
CA ARG A 122 1.18 7.24 -1.45
C ARG A 122 1.74 5.82 -1.39
N VAL A 123 2.03 5.32 -0.18
CA VAL A 123 2.54 3.95 -0.01
C VAL A 123 1.47 2.93 -0.36
N THR A 124 0.22 3.15 0.06
CA THR A 124 -0.90 2.25 -0.26
C THR A 124 -1.17 2.22 -1.75
N ASP A 125 -1.19 3.38 -2.42
CA ASP A 125 -1.36 3.45 -3.88
C ASP A 125 -0.27 2.67 -4.62
N ALA A 126 1.00 2.83 -4.22
CA ALA A 126 2.12 2.10 -4.82
C ALA A 126 2.03 0.58 -4.59
N LEU A 127 1.60 0.15 -3.40
CA LEU A 127 1.36 -1.27 -3.11
C LEU A 127 0.21 -1.84 -3.93
N LEU A 128 -0.90 -1.11 -4.10
CA LEU A 128 -2.03 -1.52 -4.94
C LEU A 128 -1.64 -1.65 -6.41
N GLU A 129 -0.86 -0.71 -6.95
CA GLU A 129 -0.35 -0.78 -8.31
C GLU A 129 0.49 -2.05 -8.54
N GLU A 130 1.36 -2.38 -7.58
CA GLU A 130 2.19 -3.59 -7.64
C GLU A 130 1.34 -4.87 -7.56
N ILE A 131 0.34 -4.91 -6.65
CA ILE A 131 -0.63 -6.01 -6.57
C ILE A 131 -1.33 -6.23 -7.91
N LEU A 132 -1.87 -5.17 -8.51
CA LEU A 132 -2.59 -5.25 -9.78
C LEU A 132 -1.67 -5.67 -10.93
N ARG A 133 -0.41 -5.21 -10.92
CA ARG A 133 0.61 -5.64 -11.87
C ARG A 133 0.92 -7.12 -11.72
N SER A 134 1.14 -7.59 -10.49
CA SER A 134 1.42 -8.98 -10.18
C SER A 134 0.25 -9.89 -10.54
N ALA A 135 -0.97 -9.49 -10.21
CA ALA A 135 -2.18 -10.24 -10.55
C ALA A 135 -2.31 -10.44 -12.06
N ARG A 136 -2.09 -9.39 -12.86
CA ARG A 136 -2.07 -9.49 -14.33
C ARG A 136 -1.01 -10.47 -14.82
N ASN A 137 0.21 -10.38 -14.31
CA ASN A 137 1.31 -11.26 -14.70
C ASN A 137 1.06 -12.73 -14.34
N LYS A 138 0.26 -12.97 -13.29
CA LYS A 138 -0.14 -14.32 -12.85
C LYS A 138 -1.43 -14.83 -13.51
N GLY A 139 -1.98 -14.09 -14.47
CA GLY A 139 -3.16 -14.49 -15.22
C GLY A 139 -4.46 -14.40 -14.43
N CYS A 140 -4.54 -13.52 -13.43
CA CYS A 140 -5.80 -13.25 -12.76
C CYS A 140 -6.78 -12.56 -13.71
N THR A 141 -8.01 -13.03 -13.74
CA THR A 141 -9.11 -12.41 -14.49
C THR A 141 -9.84 -11.35 -13.67
N VAL A 142 -9.78 -11.48 -12.33
CA VAL A 142 -10.40 -10.56 -11.36
C VAL A 142 -9.46 -10.38 -10.19
N VAL A 143 -9.45 -9.19 -9.60
CA VAL A 143 -8.86 -8.89 -8.29
C VAL A 143 -9.97 -8.42 -7.36
N GLU A 144 -10.05 -9.03 -6.19
CA GLU A 144 -11.02 -8.70 -5.14
C GLU A 144 -10.31 -8.01 -3.98
N ALA A 145 -10.96 -7.02 -3.38
CA ALA A 145 -10.56 -6.39 -2.12
C ALA A 145 -11.75 -6.32 -1.17
N ALA A 146 -11.51 -6.36 0.12
CA ALA A 146 -12.55 -6.09 1.10
C ALA A 146 -12.95 -4.61 1.01
N LEU A 147 -14.25 -4.35 1.06
CA LEU A 147 -14.76 -2.99 1.19
C LEU A 147 -14.66 -2.56 2.65
N SER A 148 -14.02 -1.44 2.88
CA SER A 148 -13.98 -0.78 4.17
C SER A 148 -15.18 0.16 4.34
N ASP A 149 -15.56 0.41 5.59
CA ASP A 149 -16.53 1.46 5.92
C ASP A 149 -15.91 2.86 5.84
N ASP A 150 -14.58 2.96 5.73
CA ASP A 150 -13.87 4.22 5.55
C ASP A 150 -14.05 4.76 4.12
N PRO A 151 -14.67 5.94 3.94
CA PRO A 151 -14.85 6.55 2.63
C PRO A 151 -13.54 6.83 1.88
N ALA A 152 -12.44 7.11 2.60
CA ALA A 152 -11.16 7.38 1.99
C ALA A 152 -10.57 6.13 1.33
N GLU A 153 -10.69 4.98 2.00
CA GLU A 153 -10.28 3.68 1.43
C GLU A 153 -11.15 3.29 0.22
N ARG A 154 -12.47 3.51 0.30
CA ARG A 154 -13.37 3.26 -0.85
C ARG A 154 -12.96 4.10 -2.05
N THR A 155 -12.77 5.41 -1.87
CA THR A 155 -12.35 6.32 -2.94
C THR A 155 -10.99 5.90 -3.52
N ARG A 156 -10.08 5.38 -2.69
CA ARG A 156 -8.80 4.86 -3.16
C ARG A 156 -8.99 3.63 -4.05
N LEU A 157 -9.78 2.66 -3.62
CA LEU A 157 -10.06 1.47 -4.43
C LEU A 157 -10.72 1.85 -5.76
N GLU A 158 -11.69 2.78 -5.76
CA GLU A 158 -12.32 3.28 -6.98
C GLU A 158 -11.31 3.92 -7.95
N ARG A 159 -10.36 4.71 -7.44
CA ARG A 159 -9.27 5.29 -8.28
C ARG A 159 -8.40 4.21 -8.95
N HIS A 160 -8.25 3.05 -8.30
CA HIS A 160 -7.57 1.89 -8.87
C HIS A 160 -8.46 0.98 -9.71
N GLY A 161 -9.71 1.42 -10.02
CA GLY A 161 -10.64 0.73 -10.90
C GLY A 161 -11.42 -0.40 -10.24
N PHE A 162 -11.42 -0.49 -8.91
CA PHE A 162 -12.31 -1.40 -8.21
C PHE A 162 -13.74 -0.86 -8.25
N VAL A 163 -14.70 -1.77 -8.45
CA VAL A 163 -16.13 -1.47 -8.41
C VAL A 163 -16.81 -2.43 -7.46
N GLU A 164 -17.75 -1.94 -6.68
CA GLU A 164 -18.52 -2.77 -5.78
C GLU A 164 -19.31 -3.83 -6.58
N SER A 165 -19.13 -5.11 -6.25
CA SER A 165 -19.77 -6.23 -6.96
C SER A 165 -20.52 -7.15 -6.01
N GLY A 166 -21.49 -6.58 -5.26
CA GLY A 166 -22.45 -7.30 -4.44
C GLY A 166 -21.92 -7.79 -3.07
N PRO A 167 -22.84 -8.19 -2.19
CA PRO A 167 -22.52 -8.66 -0.84
C PRO A 167 -21.87 -10.05 -0.87
N ARG A 168 -20.90 -10.27 0.01
CA ARG A 168 -20.28 -11.57 0.26
C ARG A 168 -20.88 -12.18 1.53
N ALA A 169 -21.22 -13.47 1.51
CA ALA A 169 -21.62 -14.22 2.70
C ALA A 169 -20.43 -15.01 3.22
N GLU A 170 -20.19 -14.93 4.53
CA GLU A 170 -19.15 -15.69 5.23
C GLU A 170 -19.78 -16.65 6.25
N ARG A 171 -19.15 -17.80 6.43
CA ARG A 171 -19.46 -18.73 7.52
C ARG A 171 -18.16 -19.23 8.11
N GLN A 172 -18.03 -19.08 9.42
CA GLN A 172 -16.92 -19.68 10.14
C GLN A 172 -17.11 -21.20 10.23
N VAL A 173 -16.06 -21.94 9.91
CA VAL A 173 -16.00 -23.39 10.04
C VAL A 173 -15.05 -23.74 11.17
N ALA A 174 -15.52 -24.66 12.04
CA ALA A 174 -14.68 -25.16 13.13
C ALA A 174 -13.46 -25.90 12.53
N THR A 175 -12.25 -25.52 12.93
CA THR A 175 -11.04 -26.24 12.55
C THR A 175 -10.99 -27.58 13.27
N VAL A 176 -10.77 -28.66 12.53
CA VAL A 176 -10.51 -29.99 13.09
C VAL A 176 -9.17 -29.93 13.81
N GLY A 177 -9.17 -29.86 15.16
CA GLY A 177 -7.95 -29.84 15.94
C GLY A 177 -7.96 -28.95 17.19
N ALA A 178 -8.97 -28.11 17.39
CA ALA A 178 -9.17 -27.47 18.68
C ALA A 178 -9.74 -28.52 19.68
N ALA A 179 -8.92 -29.50 20.04
CA ALA A 179 -9.23 -30.43 21.11
C ALA A 179 -9.40 -29.62 22.39
N LYS A 180 -10.64 -29.62 22.92
CA LYS A 180 -10.95 -29.16 24.27
C LYS A 180 -9.85 -29.65 25.21
N GLY A 181 -9.06 -28.72 25.75
CA GLY A 181 -8.31 -28.98 26.96
C GLY A 181 -9.31 -29.47 28.00
N ARG A 182 -9.26 -30.75 28.28
CA ARG A 182 -9.96 -31.34 29.41
C ARG A 182 -9.46 -30.61 30.65
N SER A 183 -10.30 -29.76 31.21
CA SER A 183 -10.23 -29.37 32.58
C SER A 183 -10.40 -30.65 33.38
N GLY A 184 -9.30 -31.20 33.87
CA GLY A 184 -9.25 -32.28 34.83
C GLY A 184 -9.25 -31.64 36.22
N ILE A 185 -10.21 -31.97 36.96
CA ILE A 185 -10.46 -32.03 38.39
C ILE A 185 -9.22 -31.70 39.24
#